data_a72c97d150bc2229a285400d7d29cc19
#
_entry.id   a72c97d150bc2229a285400d7d29cc19
#
_cell.length_a   1.000
_cell.length_b   1.000
_cell.length_c   1.000
_cell.angle_alpha   90.00
_cell.angle_beta   90.00
_cell.angle_gamma   90.00
#
_symmetry.space_group_name_H-M   'P 1'
#
loop_
_entity.id
_entity.type
_entity.pdbx_description
1 polymer ?
#
loop_
_entity_poly.entity_id
_entity_poly.type
_entity_poly.pdbx_seq_one_letter_code
_entity_poly.pdbx_strand_id
1 'polypeptide(L)' 'MPVIHIATWPIEDERVARAIIEGVTRVVHELSGVPLDKISVYISEIMPSRWGDAGVLGTDPEFKKQSRRLSYEDSQ' A
#
# COMPACT_ATOMS: atom_id res chain seq x y z
N MET A 1 11.05 -18.65 -3.29
CA MET A 1 9.61 -18.42 -3.26
C MET A 1 9.32 -16.99 -2.79
N PRO A 2 9.08 -16.04 -3.73
CA PRO A 2 8.82 -14.66 -3.31
C PRO A 2 7.40 -14.46 -2.79
N VAL A 3 7.28 -13.66 -1.75
CA VAL A 3 6.02 -13.22 -1.20
C VAL A 3 6.05 -11.70 -1.22
N ILE A 4 5.08 -11.10 -1.90
CA ILE A 4 4.99 -9.66 -2.03
C ILE A 4 3.77 -9.17 -1.24
N HIS A 5 4.01 -8.28 -0.31
CA HIS A 5 2.95 -7.71 0.52
C HIS A 5 2.77 -6.25 0.15
N ILE A 6 1.52 -5.87 -0.14
CA ILE A 6 1.16 -4.51 -0.45
C ILE A 6 0.24 -4.00 0.64
N ALA A 7 0.69 -2.98 1.37
CA ALA A 7 -0.14 -2.33 2.37
C ALA A 7 -0.67 -1.04 1.76
N THR A 8 -1.98 -0.86 1.79
CA THR A 8 -2.60 0.28 1.14
C THR A 8 -3.91 0.65 1.85
N TRP A 9 -4.43 1.82 1.53
CA TRP A 9 -5.78 2.19 1.94
C TRP A 9 -6.77 1.31 1.18
N PRO A 10 -8.02 1.22 1.65
CA PRO A 10 -9.00 0.32 1.03
C PRO A 10 -9.17 0.56 -0.47
N ILE A 11 -9.23 -0.53 -1.21
CA ILE A 11 -9.47 -0.50 -2.65
C ILE A 11 -10.92 -0.90 -2.84
N GLU A 12 -11.76 0.04 -3.28
CA GLU A 12 -13.20 -0.20 -3.34
C GLU A 12 -13.60 -1.06 -4.52
N ASP A 13 -12.83 -1.04 -5.60
CA ASP A 13 -13.15 -1.79 -6.80
C ASP A 13 -12.33 -3.08 -6.84
N GLU A 14 -13.02 -4.22 -6.73
CA GLU A 14 -12.37 -5.52 -6.73
C GLU A 14 -11.55 -5.77 -8.00
N ARG A 15 -11.96 -5.16 -9.12
CA ARG A 15 -11.22 -5.34 -10.37
C ARG A 15 -9.85 -4.70 -10.28
N VAL A 16 -9.73 -3.59 -9.56
CA VAL A 16 -8.44 -2.92 -9.36
C VAL A 16 -7.55 -3.79 -8.49
N ALA A 17 -8.09 -4.34 -7.39
CA ALA A 17 -7.31 -5.20 -6.52
C ALA A 17 -6.79 -6.41 -7.28
N ARG A 18 -7.65 -7.05 -8.10
CA ARG A 18 -7.25 -8.18 -8.92
C ARG A 18 -6.14 -7.79 -9.89
N ALA A 19 -6.30 -6.64 -10.57
CA ALA A 19 -5.33 -6.19 -11.55
C ALA A 19 -3.97 -5.95 -10.92
N ILE A 20 -3.96 -5.40 -9.70
CA ILE A 20 -2.69 -5.19 -8.98
C ILE A 20 -2.01 -6.52 -8.69
N ILE A 21 -2.77 -7.48 -8.16
CA ILE A 21 -2.20 -8.79 -7.85
C ILE A 21 -1.67 -9.48 -9.09
N GLU A 22 -2.46 -9.47 -10.18
CA GLU A 22 -2.04 -10.11 -11.43
C GLU A 22 -0.84 -9.41 -12.04
N GLY A 23 -0.84 -8.07 -12.04
CA GLY A 23 0.25 -7.30 -12.61
C GLY A 23 1.56 -7.48 -11.86
N VAL A 24 1.51 -7.46 -10.54
CA VAL A 24 2.72 -7.65 -9.73
C VAL A 24 3.25 -9.07 -9.91
N THR A 25 2.35 -10.06 -9.92
CA THR A 25 2.75 -11.45 -10.14
C THR A 25 3.46 -11.59 -11.49
N ARG A 26 2.89 -10.99 -12.54
CA ARG A 26 3.48 -11.07 -13.88
C ARG A 26 4.87 -10.45 -13.91
N VAL A 27 5.03 -9.26 -13.34
CA VAL A 27 6.32 -8.57 -13.35
C VAL A 27 7.38 -9.40 -12.63
N VAL A 28 7.03 -9.93 -11.46
CA VAL A 28 7.98 -10.75 -10.69
C VAL A 28 8.35 -12.00 -11.48
N HIS A 29 7.37 -12.65 -12.10
CA HIS A 29 7.62 -13.83 -12.91
C HIS A 29 8.54 -13.53 -14.09
N GLU A 30 8.24 -12.45 -14.82
CA GLU A 30 8.99 -12.11 -16.03
C GLU A 30 10.43 -11.71 -15.74
N LEU A 31 10.64 -11.00 -14.64
CA LEU A 31 11.99 -10.52 -14.33
C LEU A 31 12.84 -11.55 -13.60
N SER A 32 12.23 -12.36 -12.74
CA SER A 32 13.00 -13.31 -11.93
C SER A 32 13.07 -14.72 -12.51
N GLY A 33 12.14 -15.07 -13.42
CA GLY A 33 12.04 -16.42 -13.93
C GLY A 33 11.42 -17.41 -12.96
N VAL A 34 10.97 -16.96 -11.79
CA VAL A 34 10.34 -17.85 -10.81
C VAL A 34 9.00 -18.33 -11.36
N PRO A 35 8.69 -19.63 -11.26
CA PRO A 35 7.40 -20.15 -11.74
C PRO A 35 6.22 -19.46 -11.06
N LEU A 36 5.12 -19.29 -11.79
CA LEU A 36 3.96 -18.59 -11.28
C LEU A 36 3.44 -19.16 -9.97
N ASP A 37 3.45 -20.49 -9.83
CA ASP A 37 2.92 -21.14 -8.64
C ASP A 37 3.78 -20.96 -7.39
N LYS A 38 4.94 -20.32 -7.54
CA LYS A 38 5.83 -20.04 -6.42
C LYS A 38 5.78 -18.57 -5.98
N ILE A 39 4.94 -17.77 -6.61
CA ILE A 39 4.83 -16.34 -6.31
C ILE A 39 3.53 -16.07 -5.59
N SER A 40 3.61 -15.46 -4.42
CA SER A 40 2.43 -15.04 -3.66
C SER A 40 2.40 -13.53 -3.56
N VAL A 41 1.24 -12.94 -3.85
CA VAL A 41 1.03 -11.50 -3.73
C VAL A 41 -0.25 -11.31 -2.91
N TYR A 42 -0.16 -10.50 -1.86
CA TYR A 42 -1.37 -10.23 -1.09
C TYR A 42 -1.42 -8.76 -0.68
N ILE A 43 -2.64 -8.27 -0.47
CA ILE A 43 -2.92 -6.88 -0.16
C ILE A 43 -3.52 -6.80 1.23
N SER A 44 -2.94 -5.95 2.08
CA SER A 44 -3.52 -5.58 3.36
C SER A 44 -4.17 -4.22 3.21
N GLU A 45 -5.47 -4.15 3.44
CA GLU A 45 -6.19 -2.89 3.36
C GLU A 45 -6.29 -2.29 4.74
N ILE A 46 -5.74 -1.09 4.89
CA ILE A 46 -5.63 -0.42 6.17
C ILE A 46 -6.52 0.81 6.15
N MET A 47 -7.42 0.90 7.13
CA MET A 47 -8.31 2.05 7.25
C MET A 47 -7.51 3.32 7.51
N PRO A 48 -7.91 4.44 6.92
CA PRO A 48 -7.22 5.71 7.18
C PRO A 48 -7.12 6.05 8.67
N SER A 49 -8.08 5.58 9.47
CA SER A 49 -8.05 5.81 10.92
C SER A 49 -6.93 5.04 11.62
N ARG A 50 -6.26 4.14 10.92
CA ARG A 50 -5.15 3.35 11.46
C ARG A 50 -3.85 3.62 10.70
N TRP A 51 -3.88 4.63 9.85
CA TRP A 51 -2.72 5.00 9.02
C TRP A 51 -2.20 6.34 9.51
N GLY A 52 -0.88 6.46 9.61
CA GLY A 52 -0.28 7.73 10.01
C GLY A 52 0.98 8.03 9.24
N ASP A 53 1.09 9.24 8.75
CA ASP A 53 2.33 9.76 8.18
C ASP A 53 2.75 10.96 9.02
N ALA A 54 4.00 10.97 9.46
CA ALA A 54 4.52 11.99 10.38
C ALA A 54 3.67 12.07 11.65
N GLY A 55 3.04 10.96 12.04
CA GLY A 55 2.16 10.92 13.21
C GLY A 55 0.78 11.51 12.99
N VAL A 56 0.44 11.87 11.74
CA VAL A 56 -0.86 12.44 11.40
C VAL A 56 -1.73 11.35 10.81
N LEU A 57 -2.93 11.18 11.36
CA LEU A 57 -3.83 10.12 10.90
C LEU A 57 -4.42 10.45 9.53
N GLY A 58 -4.66 9.41 8.75
CA GLY A 58 -5.25 9.58 7.43
C GLY A 58 -6.64 10.18 7.45
N THR A 59 -7.32 10.14 8.59
CA THR A 59 -8.64 10.76 8.76
C THR A 59 -8.58 12.24 9.14
N ASP A 60 -7.39 12.76 9.43
CA ASP A 60 -7.23 14.14 9.82
C ASP A 60 -7.55 15.06 8.63
N PRO A 61 -8.41 16.09 8.81
CA PRO A 61 -8.75 17.00 7.72
C PRO A 61 -7.54 17.70 7.13
N GLU A 62 -6.45 17.85 7.90
CA GLU A 62 -5.23 18.51 7.46
C GLU A 62 -4.15 17.50 7.03
N PHE A 63 -4.54 16.26 6.76
CA PHE A 63 -3.58 15.22 6.47
C PHE A 63 -2.62 15.58 5.32
N LYS A 64 -3.14 16.13 4.23
CA LYS A 64 -2.31 16.46 3.08
C LYS A 64 -1.18 17.42 3.43
N LYS A 65 -1.44 18.32 4.36
CA LYS A 65 -0.48 19.34 4.76
C LYS A 65 0.37 18.87 5.92
N GLN A 66 -0.26 18.37 6.97
CA GLN A 66 0.44 18.04 8.20
C GLN A 66 1.26 16.76 8.08
N SER A 67 0.91 15.86 7.17
CA SER A 67 1.66 14.63 6.99
C SER A 67 3.06 14.87 6.42
N ARG A 68 3.34 16.08 5.98
CA ARG A 68 4.66 16.44 5.45
C ARG A 68 5.54 17.18 6.44
N ARG A 69 5.05 17.33 7.67
CA ARG A 69 5.82 18.06 8.69
C ARG A 69 7.07 17.27 9.06
N LEU A 70 8.11 17.99 9.47
CA LEU A 70 9.39 17.40 9.86
C LEU A 70 9.54 17.29 11.37
N SER A 71 8.67 17.95 12.13
CA SER A 71 8.67 17.88 13.58
C SER A 71 7.27 18.22 14.09
N TYR A 72 7.01 17.90 15.35
CA TYR A 72 5.71 18.24 15.94
C TYR A 72 5.49 19.74 16.06
N GLU A 73 6.56 20.52 16.09
CA GLU A 73 6.45 21.98 16.13
C GLU A 73 6.00 22.57 14.81
N ASP A 74 6.08 21.81 13.73
CA ASP A 74 5.67 22.27 12.40
C ASP A 74 4.18 22.12 12.15
N SER A 75 3.41 21.74 13.14
CA SER A 75 2.00 21.42 12.97
C SER A 75 1.07 22.63 12.92
N GLN A 76 1.57 23.80 12.67
CA GLN A 76 0.80 25.03 12.59
C GLN A 76 0.03 25.20 11.30
#